data_c1c9f89eff0f62938110eba11852a331
#
_entry.id   c1c9f89eff0f62938110eba11852a331
#
_cell.length_a   1.000
_cell.length_b   1.000
_cell.length_c   1.000
_cell.angle_alpha   90.00
_cell.angle_beta   90.00
_cell.angle_gamma   90.00
#
_symmetry.space_group_name_H-M   'P 1'
#
loop_
_entity.id
_entity.type
_entity.pdbx_description
1 polymer ?
#
loop_
_entity_poly.entity_id
_entity_poly.type
_entity_poly.pdbx_seq_one_letter_code
_entity_poly.pdbx_strand_id
1 'polypeptide(L)'
;MDYFQLLKAIDLPPQVERIMEQRYLQAQRLREQAMALTHETAFQAYQELAELLRDDDMGMLACQLLAAAEAHSRWAELGIPEDVFLDTMKCFSRFLRETRVRLGRDCFDRGWWTWRQLSMRLFRLGTLEYELLPQCGLVSVHIPSDADLSPESVDISLETARDFLGKFYPAYAGVDFVCESWLLSPELTPFLPVGSRILAFQQRFPLHETDSEPMDCLEWLFRVPEDTPLECLPETTTLQSRVKQHLLSGGKIGTAMGVLKETAGLLEPSAAR
;
A
#
# COMPACT_ATOMS: atom_id res chain seq x y z
N MET A 1 3.81 22.56 3.50
CA MET A 1 4.62 21.90 4.53
C MET A 1 6.06 21.88 4.04
N ASP A 2 7.04 22.18 4.88
CA ASP A 2 8.44 22.04 4.45
C ASP A 2 8.96 20.62 4.66
N TYR A 3 10.14 20.33 4.10
CA TYR A 3 10.75 19.01 4.16
C TYR A 3 10.91 18.49 5.60
N PHE A 4 11.47 19.30 6.51
CA PHE A 4 11.74 18.89 7.89
C PHE A 4 10.47 18.72 8.73
N GLN A 5 9.43 19.50 8.41
CA GLN A 5 8.11 19.32 9.01
C GLN A 5 7.50 17.98 8.58
N LEU A 6 7.62 17.62 7.29
CA LEU A 6 7.12 16.34 6.79
C LEU A 6 7.79 15.16 7.49
N LEU A 7 9.14 15.15 7.62
CA LEU A 7 9.87 14.06 8.27
C LEU A 7 9.29 13.72 9.66
N LYS A 8 8.95 14.75 10.42
CA LYS A 8 8.34 14.60 11.76
C LYS A 8 6.89 14.15 11.69
N ALA A 9 6.10 14.73 10.77
CA ALA A 9 4.68 14.48 10.66
C ALA A 9 4.33 13.04 10.22
N ILE A 10 5.24 12.37 9.49
CA ILE A 10 5.06 10.98 9.04
C ILE A 10 5.73 9.94 9.94
N ASP A 11 6.19 10.31 11.13
CA ASP A 11 6.77 9.41 12.13
C ASP A 11 7.95 8.57 11.59
N LEU A 12 8.90 9.22 10.90
CA LEU A 12 10.13 8.53 10.48
C LEU A 12 10.90 7.98 11.69
N PRO A 13 11.53 6.80 11.58
CA PRO A 13 12.46 6.33 12.61
C PRO A 13 13.54 7.38 12.86
N PRO A 14 13.87 7.73 14.14
CA PRO A 14 14.76 8.86 14.45
C PRO A 14 16.17 8.77 13.84
N GLN A 15 16.69 7.56 13.61
CA GLN A 15 17.96 7.35 12.92
C GLN A 15 17.84 7.66 11.42
N VAL A 16 16.71 7.35 10.79
CA VAL A 16 16.44 7.65 9.38
C VAL A 16 16.20 9.14 9.20
N GLU A 17 15.43 9.77 10.11
CA GLU A 17 15.21 11.23 10.09
C GLU A 17 16.54 11.98 10.02
N ARG A 18 17.52 11.64 10.89
CA ARG A 18 18.87 12.24 10.86
C ARG A 18 19.60 12.02 9.53
N ILE A 19 19.47 10.85 8.92
CA ILE A 19 20.04 10.57 7.60
C ILE A 19 19.39 11.47 6.56
N MET A 20 18.06 11.61 6.59
CA MET A 20 17.32 12.44 5.64
C MET A 20 17.69 13.93 5.77
N GLU A 21 17.89 14.44 7.00
CA GLU A 21 18.38 15.81 7.22
C GLU A 21 19.74 16.03 6.55
N GLN A 22 20.66 15.06 6.66
CA GLN A 22 21.99 15.13 6.04
C GLN A 22 21.92 15.05 4.50
N ARG A 23 20.95 14.31 3.96
CA ARG A 23 20.76 14.12 2.53
C ARG A 23 19.91 15.20 1.85
N TYR A 24 19.39 16.15 2.61
CA TYR A 24 18.54 17.23 2.07
C TYR A 24 19.17 17.97 0.89
N LEU A 25 20.46 18.35 1.01
CA LEU A 25 21.17 19.05 -0.07
C LEU A 25 21.40 18.16 -1.31
N GLN A 26 21.53 16.85 -1.14
CA GLN A 26 21.58 15.91 -2.26
C GLN A 26 20.22 15.89 -2.99
N ALA A 27 19.12 15.74 -2.25
CA ALA A 27 17.78 15.77 -2.81
C ALA A 27 17.50 17.10 -3.53
N GLN A 28 17.91 18.23 -2.97
CA GLN A 28 17.77 19.56 -3.60
C GLN A 28 18.52 19.67 -4.94
N ARG A 29 19.65 19.00 -5.10
CA ARG A 29 20.37 18.98 -6.40
C ARG A 29 19.63 18.18 -7.46
N LEU A 30 18.79 17.24 -7.06
CA LEU A 30 17.94 16.41 -7.92
C LEU A 30 16.46 16.84 -7.85
N ARG A 31 16.20 18.09 -7.42
CA ARG A 31 14.84 18.59 -7.19
C ARG A 31 13.95 18.47 -8.43
N GLU A 32 14.47 18.78 -9.60
CA GLU A 32 13.70 18.70 -10.85
C GLU A 32 13.24 17.26 -11.12
N GLN A 33 14.13 16.28 -10.98
CA GLN A 33 13.83 14.85 -11.13
C GLN A 33 12.88 14.36 -10.03
N ALA A 34 13.07 14.82 -8.80
CA ALA A 34 12.18 14.49 -7.69
C ALA A 34 10.75 15.01 -7.94
N MET A 35 10.61 16.26 -8.40
CA MET A 35 9.31 16.85 -8.69
C MET A 35 8.57 16.16 -9.84
N ALA A 36 9.27 15.59 -10.80
CA ALA A 36 8.65 14.81 -11.87
C ALA A 36 7.86 13.59 -11.36
N LEU A 37 8.18 13.09 -10.16
CA LEU A 37 7.43 12.01 -9.50
C LEU A 37 6.00 12.39 -9.08
N THR A 38 5.67 13.68 -9.08
CA THR A 38 4.34 14.18 -8.68
C THR A 38 3.38 14.36 -9.86
N HIS A 39 3.79 13.99 -11.07
CA HIS A 39 3.04 14.17 -12.32
C HIS A 39 2.55 12.84 -12.91
N GLU A 40 1.83 12.90 -14.00
CA GLU A 40 1.28 11.72 -14.69
C GLU A 40 2.36 10.74 -15.18
N THR A 41 3.55 11.25 -15.49
CA THR A 41 4.72 10.46 -15.91
C THR A 41 5.56 9.96 -14.74
N ALA A 42 5.02 9.92 -13.54
CA ALA A 42 5.75 9.59 -12.30
C ALA A 42 6.50 8.24 -12.36
N PHE A 43 5.94 7.23 -13.04
CA PHE A 43 6.63 5.94 -13.18
C PHE A 43 7.91 6.06 -14.02
N GLN A 44 7.85 6.78 -15.15
CA GLN A 44 9.03 7.06 -15.96
C GLN A 44 10.05 7.90 -15.18
N ALA A 45 9.58 8.94 -14.47
CA ALA A 45 10.44 9.76 -13.63
C ALA A 45 11.12 8.95 -12.51
N TYR A 46 10.42 7.96 -11.93
CA TYR A 46 11.04 7.01 -11.00
C TYR A 46 12.17 6.21 -11.67
N GLN A 47 11.95 5.67 -12.86
CA GLN A 47 12.97 4.89 -13.57
C GLN A 47 14.23 5.74 -13.86
N GLU A 48 14.05 6.96 -14.36
CA GLU A 48 15.15 7.90 -14.62
C GLU A 48 15.91 8.26 -13.33
N LEU A 49 15.19 8.52 -12.23
CA LEU A 49 15.80 8.81 -10.94
C LEU A 49 16.54 7.58 -10.37
N ALA A 50 15.99 6.38 -10.54
CA ALA A 50 16.63 5.13 -10.11
C ALA A 50 17.94 4.88 -10.88
N GLU A 51 18.00 5.19 -12.18
CA GLU A 51 19.23 5.11 -12.96
C GLU A 51 20.30 6.10 -12.46
N LEU A 52 19.89 7.32 -12.09
CA LEU A 52 20.81 8.34 -11.55
C LEU A 52 21.36 7.96 -10.17
N LEU A 53 20.51 7.42 -9.31
CA LEU A 53 20.85 7.07 -7.93
C LEU A 53 21.46 5.67 -7.80
N ARG A 54 21.24 4.80 -8.79
CA ARG A 54 21.68 3.39 -8.77
C ARG A 54 21.24 2.68 -7.48
N ASP A 55 22.20 2.24 -6.67
CA ASP A 55 21.98 1.51 -5.42
C ASP A 55 21.84 2.43 -4.19
N ASP A 56 21.69 3.76 -4.39
CA ASP A 56 21.50 4.72 -3.29
C ASP A 56 20.00 4.78 -2.90
N ASP A 57 19.52 3.75 -2.22
CA ASP A 57 18.15 3.61 -1.72
C ASP A 57 17.75 4.77 -0.79
N MET A 58 18.67 5.25 0.05
CA MET A 58 18.43 6.37 0.96
C MET A 58 18.45 7.72 0.22
N GLY A 59 19.16 7.82 -0.91
CA GLY A 59 19.07 8.94 -1.83
C GLY A 59 17.71 8.99 -2.53
N MET A 60 17.18 7.83 -2.95
CA MET A 60 15.83 7.71 -3.48
C MET A 60 14.79 8.17 -2.46
N LEU A 61 14.88 7.71 -1.22
CA LEU A 61 14.00 8.15 -0.14
C LEU A 61 14.04 9.67 0.05
N ALA A 62 15.24 10.27 0.09
CA ALA A 62 15.40 11.70 0.28
C ALA A 62 14.75 12.52 -0.86
N CYS A 63 14.90 12.08 -2.11
CA CYS A 63 14.27 12.71 -3.27
C CYS A 63 12.75 12.59 -3.23
N GLN A 64 12.22 11.42 -2.87
CA GLN A 64 10.79 11.19 -2.79
C GLN A 64 10.13 11.96 -1.63
N LEU A 65 10.80 12.08 -0.48
CA LEU A 65 10.34 12.91 0.63
C LEU A 65 10.37 14.40 0.28
N LEU A 66 11.35 14.86 -0.52
CA LEU A 66 11.36 16.22 -1.04
C LEU A 66 10.15 16.46 -1.96
N ALA A 67 9.89 15.53 -2.88
CA ALA A 67 8.73 15.58 -3.76
C ALA A 67 7.42 15.62 -2.96
N ALA A 68 7.27 14.79 -1.92
CA ALA A 68 6.10 14.77 -1.06
C ALA A 68 5.89 16.12 -0.33
N ALA A 69 6.96 16.69 0.24
CA ALA A 69 6.87 17.97 0.95
C ALA A 69 6.45 19.11 0.02
N GLU A 70 6.99 19.16 -1.19
CA GLU A 70 6.66 20.21 -2.16
C GLU A 70 5.28 19.98 -2.80
N ALA A 71 4.83 18.71 -2.95
CA ALA A 71 3.50 18.40 -3.46
C ALA A 71 2.37 18.75 -2.49
N HIS A 72 2.65 18.95 -1.20
CA HIS A 72 1.64 19.22 -0.17
C HIS A 72 0.71 20.38 -0.52
N SER A 73 1.23 21.50 -1.09
CA SER A 73 0.41 22.64 -1.49
C SER A 73 -0.63 22.26 -2.55
N ARG A 74 -0.27 21.39 -3.50
CA ARG A 74 -1.18 20.91 -4.54
C ARG A 74 -2.33 20.09 -3.96
N TRP A 75 -2.06 19.25 -2.94
CA TRP A 75 -3.11 18.51 -2.24
C TRP A 75 -4.09 19.47 -1.54
N ALA A 76 -3.57 20.48 -0.88
CA ALA A 76 -4.36 21.52 -0.22
C ALA A 76 -5.19 22.34 -1.22
N GLU A 77 -4.62 22.73 -2.38
CA GLU A 77 -5.31 23.45 -3.46
C GLU A 77 -6.48 22.65 -4.04
N LEU A 78 -6.38 21.33 -4.10
CA LEU A 78 -7.46 20.42 -4.48
C LEU A 78 -8.49 20.21 -3.37
N GLY A 79 -8.25 20.76 -2.18
CA GLY A 79 -9.13 20.62 -1.02
C GLY A 79 -9.10 19.23 -0.39
N ILE A 80 -8.07 18.42 -0.68
CA ILE A 80 -7.88 17.12 -0.04
C ILE A 80 -7.46 17.36 1.42
N PRO A 81 -8.11 16.71 2.40
CA PRO A 81 -7.81 16.87 3.80
C PRO A 81 -6.35 16.54 4.15
N GLU A 82 -5.77 17.25 5.10
CA GLU A 82 -4.37 17.07 5.51
C GLU A 82 -4.10 15.72 6.13
N ASP A 83 -5.05 15.15 6.86
CA ASP A 83 -4.98 13.81 7.42
C ASP A 83 -4.86 12.75 6.31
N VAL A 84 -5.60 12.87 5.21
CA VAL A 84 -5.46 11.99 4.04
C VAL A 84 -4.07 12.08 3.43
N PHE A 85 -3.52 13.30 3.31
CA PHE A 85 -2.16 13.49 2.84
C PHE A 85 -1.14 12.80 3.77
N LEU A 86 -1.21 13.10 5.06
CA LEU A 86 -0.27 12.56 6.04
C LEU A 86 -0.38 11.03 6.14
N ASP A 87 -1.58 10.48 6.21
CA ASP A 87 -1.78 9.04 6.29
C ASP A 87 -1.29 8.33 5.03
N THR A 88 -1.45 8.94 3.86
CA THR A 88 -0.87 8.44 2.62
C THR A 88 0.66 8.47 2.65
N MET A 89 1.28 9.58 3.10
CA MET A 89 2.75 9.71 3.16
C MET A 89 3.39 8.89 4.28
N LYS A 90 2.65 8.43 5.29
CA LYS A 90 3.15 7.47 6.30
C LYS A 90 3.54 6.11 5.70
N CYS A 91 3.24 5.85 4.41
CA CYS A 91 3.78 4.70 3.69
C CYS A 91 5.32 4.64 3.75
N PHE A 92 6.02 5.77 3.71
CA PHE A 92 7.48 5.82 3.81
C PHE A 92 7.99 5.25 5.12
N SER A 93 7.44 5.68 6.25
CA SER A 93 7.83 5.18 7.56
C SER A 93 7.39 3.73 7.80
N ARG A 94 6.26 3.30 7.24
CA ARG A 94 5.81 1.91 7.27
C ARG A 94 6.81 1.02 6.53
N PHE A 95 7.15 1.32 5.28
CA PHE A 95 8.10 0.54 4.48
C PHE A 95 9.48 0.45 5.11
N LEU A 96 9.98 1.52 5.71
CA LEU A 96 11.23 1.49 6.46
C LEU A 96 11.18 0.52 7.65
N ARG A 97 10.06 0.50 8.39
CA ARG A 97 9.88 -0.45 9.50
C ARG A 97 9.79 -1.90 9.00
N GLU A 98 9.07 -2.14 7.91
CA GLU A 98 8.96 -3.46 7.28
C GLU A 98 10.31 -3.97 6.82
N THR A 99 11.07 -3.15 6.09
CA THR A 99 12.40 -3.50 5.59
C THR A 99 13.38 -3.75 6.73
N ARG A 100 13.32 -2.95 7.80
CA ARG A 100 14.15 -3.18 8.99
C ARG A 100 13.85 -4.53 9.66
N VAL A 101 12.59 -4.92 9.74
CA VAL A 101 12.21 -6.25 10.26
C VAL A 101 12.73 -7.35 9.36
N ARG A 102 12.59 -7.20 8.03
CA ARG A 102 12.96 -8.22 7.04
C ARG A 102 14.48 -8.37 6.86
N LEU A 103 15.22 -7.24 6.80
CA LEU A 103 16.64 -7.20 6.47
C LEU A 103 17.58 -6.90 7.66
N GLY A 104 17.03 -6.54 8.82
CA GLY A 104 17.81 -6.18 10.01
C GLY A 104 18.57 -4.84 9.91
N ARG A 105 18.34 -4.04 8.86
CA ARG A 105 18.99 -2.74 8.61
C ARG A 105 18.00 -1.71 8.08
N ASP A 106 18.32 -0.43 8.25
CA ASP A 106 17.56 0.64 7.62
C ASP A 106 17.93 0.71 6.14
N CYS A 107 16.94 0.48 5.26
CA CYS A 107 17.05 0.70 3.84
C CYS A 107 15.65 0.95 3.26
N PHE A 108 15.59 1.60 2.11
CA PHE A 108 14.34 1.94 1.45
C PHE A 108 14.25 1.24 0.08
N ASP A 109 13.64 0.08 0.05
CA ASP A 109 13.52 -0.76 -1.14
C ASP A 109 12.18 -0.63 -1.88
N ARG A 110 11.32 0.31 -1.45
CA ARG A 110 9.97 0.53 -2.02
C ARG A 110 9.86 1.78 -2.90
N GLY A 111 10.96 2.37 -3.34
CA GLY A 111 10.96 3.51 -4.24
C GLY A 111 10.17 3.28 -5.53
N TRP A 112 10.15 2.04 -6.03
CA TRP A 112 9.39 1.60 -7.20
C TRP A 112 7.87 1.58 -6.98
N TRP A 113 7.43 1.63 -5.72
CA TRP A 113 6.01 1.63 -5.35
C TRP A 113 5.48 3.04 -5.08
N THR A 114 6.25 3.85 -4.35
CA THR A 114 5.79 5.10 -3.72
C THR A 114 5.54 6.26 -4.69
N TRP A 115 5.95 6.15 -5.95
CA TRP A 115 5.54 7.13 -6.97
C TRP A 115 4.01 7.22 -7.13
N ARG A 116 3.27 6.16 -6.78
CA ARG A 116 1.80 6.13 -6.81
C ARG A 116 1.20 7.14 -5.84
N GLN A 117 1.71 7.17 -4.61
CA GLN A 117 1.30 8.14 -3.60
C GLN A 117 1.68 9.56 -4.00
N LEU A 118 2.92 9.76 -4.49
CA LEU A 118 3.42 11.07 -4.90
C LEU A 118 2.64 11.67 -6.07
N SER A 119 2.22 10.85 -7.03
CA SER A 119 1.44 11.28 -8.20
C SER A 119 -0.07 11.32 -7.97
N MET A 120 -0.53 11.17 -6.72
CA MET A 120 -1.94 11.20 -6.36
C MET A 120 -2.75 10.09 -7.06
N ARG A 121 -2.14 8.94 -7.29
CA ARG A 121 -2.80 7.74 -7.82
C ARG A 121 -3.22 6.78 -6.71
N LEU A 122 -2.55 6.81 -5.56
CA LEU A 122 -2.83 5.94 -4.43
C LEU A 122 -3.00 6.75 -3.16
N PHE A 123 -4.05 6.44 -2.40
CA PHE A 123 -4.44 7.14 -1.18
C PHE A 123 -4.67 6.15 -0.05
N ARG A 124 -4.21 6.49 1.16
CA ARG A 124 -4.60 5.81 2.38
C ARG A 124 -5.90 6.42 2.88
N LEU A 125 -6.99 5.63 2.91
CA LEU A 125 -8.31 6.07 3.37
C LEU A 125 -8.79 5.08 4.45
N GLY A 126 -8.60 5.44 5.69
CA GLY A 126 -8.80 4.54 6.82
C GLY A 126 -7.76 3.42 6.87
N THR A 127 -8.19 2.17 6.98
CA THR A 127 -7.28 1.03 7.15
C THR A 127 -6.69 0.48 5.84
N LEU A 128 -7.25 0.83 4.68
CA LEU A 128 -6.83 0.33 3.37
C LEU A 128 -6.23 1.44 2.50
N GLU A 129 -5.58 1.04 1.41
CA GLU A 129 -5.07 1.94 0.38
C GLU A 129 -5.81 1.69 -0.93
N TYR A 130 -6.05 2.77 -1.70
CA TYR A 130 -6.86 2.76 -2.93
C TYR A 130 -6.08 3.38 -4.07
N GLU A 131 -5.81 2.58 -5.11
CA GLU A 131 -5.09 3.01 -6.31
C GLU A 131 -6.07 3.19 -7.47
N LEU A 132 -6.00 4.37 -8.10
CA LEU A 132 -6.74 4.66 -9.32
C LEU A 132 -6.06 3.97 -10.51
N LEU A 133 -6.80 3.17 -11.26
CA LEU A 133 -6.33 2.45 -12.45
C LEU A 133 -6.91 3.09 -13.73
N PRO A 134 -6.28 4.16 -14.28
CA PRO A 134 -6.84 4.89 -15.43
C PRO A 134 -7.02 4.02 -16.68
N GLN A 135 -6.20 2.98 -16.84
CA GLN A 135 -6.22 2.12 -18.01
C GLN A 135 -7.50 1.30 -18.14
N CYS A 136 -8.11 0.93 -17.02
CA CYS A 136 -9.34 0.13 -16.98
C CYS A 136 -10.50 0.83 -16.28
N GLY A 137 -10.28 2.02 -15.72
CA GLY A 137 -11.33 2.77 -15.01
C GLY A 137 -11.79 2.11 -13.70
N LEU A 138 -10.92 1.34 -13.05
CA LEU A 138 -11.18 0.66 -11.79
C LEU A 138 -10.38 1.27 -10.64
N VAL A 139 -10.69 0.85 -9.42
CA VAL A 139 -9.92 1.17 -8.22
C VAL A 139 -9.36 -0.11 -7.61
N SER A 140 -8.04 -0.20 -7.47
CA SER A 140 -7.39 -1.31 -6.78
C SER A 140 -7.30 -1.04 -5.28
N VAL A 141 -7.72 -2.02 -4.49
CA VAL A 141 -7.61 -2.00 -3.03
C VAL A 141 -6.36 -2.74 -2.61
N HIS A 142 -5.47 -2.05 -1.90
CA HIS A 142 -4.27 -2.62 -1.32
C HIS A 142 -4.41 -2.74 0.20
N ILE A 143 -3.81 -3.80 0.75
CA ILE A 143 -3.88 -4.13 2.17
C ILE A 143 -2.51 -3.84 2.80
N PRO A 144 -2.32 -2.69 3.43
CA PRO A 144 -1.07 -2.38 4.12
C PRO A 144 -0.79 -3.35 5.27
N SER A 145 0.48 -3.56 5.59
CA SER A 145 0.88 -4.51 6.66
C SER A 145 0.38 -4.14 8.05
N ASP A 146 -0.01 -2.88 8.24
CA ASP A 146 -0.59 -2.32 9.48
C ASP A 146 -2.12 -2.19 9.44
N ALA A 147 -2.78 -2.75 8.41
CA ALA A 147 -4.22 -2.67 8.28
C ALA A 147 -4.95 -3.43 9.39
N ASP A 148 -5.93 -2.77 10.03
CA ASP A 148 -6.91 -3.46 10.86
C ASP A 148 -8.01 -4.05 9.96
N LEU A 149 -7.99 -5.37 9.78
CA LEU A 149 -8.97 -6.10 8.99
C LEU A 149 -10.24 -6.46 9.79
N SER A 150 -10.53 -5.80 10.92
CA SER A 150 -11.84 -5.94 11.56
C SER A 150 -12.94 -5.52 10.57
N PRO A 151 -14.09 -6.21 10.56
CA PRO A 151 -15.19 -5.87 9.65
C PRO A 151 -15.57 -4.39 9.69
N GLU A 152 -15.64 -3.81 10.89
CA GLU A 152 -15.97 -2.40 11.10
C GLU A 152 -14.93 -1.46 10.47
N SER A 153 -13.64 -1.69 10.73
CA SER A 153 -12.57 -0.85 10.16
C SER A 153 -12.52 -0.92 8.63
N VAL A 154 -12.78 -2.11 8.07
CA VAL A 154 -12.85 -2.30 6.62
C VAL A 154 -14.06 -1.58 6.02
N ASP A 155 -15.25 -1.68 6.65
CA ASP A 155 -16.45 -1.00 6.18
C ASP A 155 -16.28 0.52 6.18
N ILE A 156 -15.77 1.09 7.28
CA ILE A 156 -15.48 2.53 7.37
C ILE A 156 -14.48 2.95 6.27
N SER A 157 -13.44 2.15 6.03
CA SER A 157 -12.45 2.45 5.01
C SER A 157 -13.06 2.46 3.60
N LEU A 158 -13.92 1.48 3.28
CA LEU A 158 -14.60 1.39 1.99
C LEU A 158 -15.58 2.55 1.78
N GLU A 159 -16.34 2.94 2.80
CA GLU A 159 -17.25 4.09 2.75
C GLU A 159 -16.45 5.39 2.57
N THR A 160 -15.40 5.59 3.35
CA THR A 160 -14.51 6.76 3.23
C THR A 160 -13.93 6.86 1.80
N ALA A 161 -13.55 5.73 1.21
CA ALA A 161 -13.02 5.70 -0.15
C ALA A 161 -14.08 6.11 -1.18
N ARG A 162 -15.31 5.62 -1.06
CA ARG A 162 -16.41 6.01 -1.97
C ARG A 162 -16.70 7.51 -1.89
N ASP A 163 -16.81 8.05 -0.68
CA ASP A 163 -17.03 9.48 -0.45
C ASP A 163 -15.87 10.33 -1.00
N PHE A 164 -14.64 9.92 -0.74
CA PHE A 164 -13.45 10.59 -1.26
C PHE A 164 -13.42 10.59 -2.78
N LEU A 165 -13.64 9.44 -3.41
CA LEU A 165 -13.65 9.32 -4.87
C LEU A 165 -14.79 10.12 -5.48
N GLY A 166 -16.01 10.03 -4.93
CA GLY A 166 -17.15 10.83 -5.38
C GLY A 166 -16.89 12.34 -5.36
N LYS A 167 -16.15 12.80 -4.35
CA LYS A 167 -15.83 14.23 -4.17
C LYS A 167 -14.67 14.71 -5.03
N PHE A 168 -13.55 13.96 -5.03
CA PHE A 168 -12.28 14.44 -5.60
C PHE A 168 -11.95 13.82 -6.96
N TYR A 169 -12.51 12.64 -7.25
CA TYR A 169 -12.27 11.85 -8.46
C TYR A 169 -13.57 11.33 -9.07
N PRO A 170 -14.49 12.22 -9.50
CA PRO A 170 -15.85 11.82 -9.93
C PRO A 170 -15.87 10.79 -11.08
N ALA A 171 -14.81 10.70 -11.87
CA ALA A 171 -14.66 9.66 -12.89
C ALA A 171 -14.58 8.23 -12.30
N TYR A 172 -14.28 8.11 -11.00
CA TYR A 172 -14.22 6.85 -10.26
C TYR A 172 -15.39 6.69 -9.27
N ALA A 173 -16.36 7.59 -9.29
CA ALA A 173 -17.57 7.43 -8.49
C ALA A 173 -18.38 6.24 -8.99
N GLY A 174 -18.72 5.33 -8.10
CA GLY A 174 -19.55 4.17 -8.44
C GLY A 174 -18.86 3.06 -9.23
N VAL A 175 -17.51 3.07 -9.34
CA VAL A 175 -16.79 1.96 -9.97
C VAL A 175 -16.59 0.80 -9.00
N ASP A 176 -16.45 -0.40 -9.57
CA ASP A 176 -16.10 -1.59 -8.78
C ASP A 176 -14.69 -1.45 -8.18
N PHE A 177 -14.53 -1.96 -6.97
CA PHE A 177 -13.22 -2.09 -6.34
C PHE A 177 -12.67 -3.49 -6.59
N VAL A 178 -11.42 -3.57 -7.04
CA VAL A 178 -10.70 -4.83 -7.23
C VAL A 178 -9.61 -4.97 -6.17
N CYS A 179 -9.37 -6.19 -5.71
CA CYS A 179 -8.28 -6.48 -4.80
C CYS A 179 -7.56 -7.72 -5.31
N GLU A 180 -6.26 -7.60 -5.57
CA GLU A 180 -5.38 -8.72 -5.85
C GLU A 180 -4.43 -8.88 -4.67
N SER A 181 -4.45 -10.06 -4.03
CA SER A 181 -3.66 -10.31 -2.83
C SER A 181 -3.54 -11.80 -2.54
N TRP A 182 -2.40 -12.18 -1.94
CA TRP A 182 -2.24 -13.50 -1.33
C TRP A 182 -3.24 -13.74 -0.18
N LEU A 183 -3.71 -12.68 0.49
CA LEU A 183 -4.74 -12.78 1.54
C LEU A 183 -6.10 -13.26 0.98
N LEU A 184 -6.34 -13.09 -0.32
CA LEU A 184 -7.54 -13.61 -0.99
C LEU A 184 -7.36 -15.04 -1.51
N SER A 185 -6.14 -15.61 -1.44
CA SER A 185 -5.84 -16.97 -1.91
C SER A 185 -6.77 -18.01 -1.27
N PRO A 186 -7.47 -18.83 -2.05
CA PRO A 186 -8.29 -19.92 -1.51
C PRO A 186 -7.46 -20.96 -0.78
N GLU A 187 -6.19 -21.14 -1.16
CA GLU A 187 -5.25 -22.06 -0.51
C GLU A 187 -4.92 -21.62 0.92
N LEU A 188 -5.06 -20.33 1.24
CA LEU A 188 -4.86 -19.83 2.60
C LEU A 188 -6.02 -20.18 3.54
N THR A 189 -7.24 -20.28 3.00
CA THR A 189 -8.48 -20.44 3.77
C THR A 189 -8.46 -21.60 4.78
N PRO A 190 -7.94 -22.81 4.46
CA PRO A 190 -7.91 -23.95 5.39
C PRO A 190 -7.04 -23.73 6.65
N PHE A 191 -6.13 -22.76 6.62
CA PHE A 191 -5.22 -22.46 7.73
C PHE A 191 -5.77 -21.39 8.69
N LEU A 192 -6.84 -20.71 8.28
CA LEU A 192 -7.45 -19.61 9.05
C LEU A 192 -8.46 -20.15 10.07
N PRO A 193 -8.47 -19.64 11.31
CA PRO A 193 -9.47 -20.03 12.30
C PRO A 193 -10.85 -19.48 11.93
N VAL A 194 -11.89 -20.18 12.37
CA VAL A 194 -13.27 -19.68 12.28
C VAL A 194 -13.37 -18.32 12.96
N GLY A 195 -14.00 -17.33 12.30
CA GLY A 195 -14.09 -15.96 12.77
C GLY A 195 -12.82 -15.11 12.54
N SER A 196 -11.87 -15.61 11.75
CA SER A 196 -10.70 -14.83 11.32
C SER A 196 -11.12 -13.57 10.58
N ARG A 197 -10.46 -12.44 10.90
CA ARG A 197 -10.63 -11.17 10.17
C ARG A 197 -10.26 -11.31 8.69
N ILE A 198 -9.27 -12.16 8.37
CA ILE A 198 -8.92 -12.45 6.97
C ILE A 198 -10.06 -13.15 6.25
N LEU A 199 -10.73 -14.14 6.88
CA LEU A 199 -11.91 -14.78 6.28
C LEU A 199 -13.05 -13.77 6.05
N ALA A 200 -13.31 -12.87 7.00
CA ALA A 200 -14.30 -11.83 6.85
C ALA A 200 -13.97 -10.87 5.71
N PHE A 201 -12.67 -10.56 5.52
CA PHE A 201 -12.19 -9.75 4.40
C PHE A 201 -12.36 -10.49 3.07
N GLN A 202 -11.95 -11.77 2.97
CA GLN A 202 -12.11 -12.60 1.76
C GLN A 202 -13.57 -12.63 1.28
N GLN A 203 -14.52 -12.74 2.20
CA GLN A 203 -15.96 -12.81 1.88
C GLN A 203 -16.51 -11.55 1.19
N ARG A 204 -15.82 -10.40 1.32
CA ARG A 204 -16.22 -9.14 0.67
C ARG A 204 -15.83 -9.08 -0.81
N PHE A 205 -14.84 -9.87 -1.21
CA PHE A 205 -14.28 -9.89 -2.56
C PHE A 205 -14.53 -11.24 -3.23
N PRO A 206 -15.72 -11.45 -3.82
CA PRO A 206 -15.96 -12.65 -4.64
C PRO A 206 -14.84 -12.84 -5.65
N LEU A 207 -14.23 -14.02 -5.64
CA LEU A 207 -13.08 -14.33 -6.47
C LEU A 207 -13.44 -14.31 -7.95
N HIS A 208 -12.55 -13.73 -8.74
CA HIS A 208 -12.64 -13.66 -10.20
C HIS A 208 -11.53 -14.49 -10.85
N GLU A 209 -10.31 -14.41 -10.31
CA GLU A 209 -9.11 -15.08 -10.85
C GLU A 209 -8.20 -15.53 -9.70
N THR A 210 -7.43 -16.59 -9.95
CA THR A 210 -6.41 -17.08 -9.01
C THR A 210 -5.12 -17.39 -9.78
N ASP A 211 -3.97 -17.04 -9.18
CA ASP A 211 -2.65 -17.37 -9.69
C ASP A 211 -1.83 -18.05 -8.58
N SER A 212 -1.39 -19.28 -8.83
CA SER A 212 -0.64 -20.07 -7.86
C SER A 212 0.87 -19.86 -7.91
N GLU A 213 1.39 -19.09 -8.87
CA GLU A 213 2.84 -18.92 -9.04
C GLU A 213 3.44 -17.85 -8.10
N PRO A 214 2.81 -16.68 -7.85
CA PRO A 214 3.35 -15.71 -6.89
C PRO A 214 3.38 -16.31 -5.48
N MET A 215 4.47 -16.03 -4.77
CA MET A 215 4.68 -16.51 -3.38
C MET A 215 4.80 -15.33 -2.41
N ASP A 216 3.98 -14.30 -2.60
CA ASP A 216 3.95 -13.07 -1.79
C ASP A 216 3.81 -13.35 -0.29
N CYS A 217 3.20 -14.49 0.06
CA CYS A 217 3.10 -14.93 1.45
C CYS A 217 4.46 -15.08 2.14
N LEU A 218 5.55 -15.33 1.41
CA LEU A 218 6.90 -15.42 2.00
C LEU A 218 7.32 -14.07 2.57
N GLU A 219 7.17 -13.01 1.83
CA GLU A 219 7.49 -11.67 2.31
C GLU A 219 6.53 -11.21 3.40
N TRP A 220 5.23 -11.30 3.16
CA TRP A 220 4.23 -10.63 3.99
C TRP A 220 3.88 -11.40 5.27
N LEU A 221 3.86 -12.73 5.22
CA LEU A 221 3.56 -13.56 6.39
C LEU A 221 4.82 -13.81 7.23
N PHE A 222 5.94 -14.16 6.57
CA PHE A 222 7.15 -14.55 7.28
C PHE A 222 8.12 -13.40 7.52
N ARG A 223 8.05 -12.33 6.74
CA ARG A 223 8.89 -11.12 6.87
C ARG A 223 10.38 -11.44 6.83
N VAL A 224 10.76 -12.27 5.90
CA VAL A 224 12.14 -12.71 5.66
C VAL A 224 12.56 -12.36 4.22
N PRO A 225 13.86 -12.35 3.88
CA PRO A 225 14.32 -12.27 2.50
C PRO A 225 13.71 -13.38 1.62
N GLU A 226 13.46 -13.07 0.35
CA GLU A 226 12.82 -14.00 -0.60
C GLU A 226 13.61 -15.29 -0.81
N ASP A 227 14.94 -15.24 -0.68
CA ASP A 227 15.86 -16.37 -0.82
C ASP A 227 15.99 -17.23 0.44
N THR A 228 15.18 -16.96 1.48
CA THR A 228 15.20 -17.72 2.72
C THR A 228 14.71 -19.17 2.46
N PRO A 229 15.52 -20.21 2.80
CA PRO A 229 15.07 -21.59 2.67
C PRO A 229 13.80 -21.85 3.47
N LEU A 230 12.88 -22.67 2.93
CA LEU A 230 11.58 -22.93 3.57
C LEU A 230 11.74 -23.53 4.99
N GLU A 231 12.79 -24.33 5.21
CA GLU A 231 13.11 -24.92 6.51
C GLU A 231 13.44 -23.84 7.57
N CYS A 232 13.97 -22.70 7.11
CA CYS A 232 14.40 -21.59 7.96
C CYS A 232 13.29 -20.57 8.23
N LEU A 233 12.09 -20.72 7.64
CA LEU A 233 10.97 -19.82 7.87
C LEU A 233 10.56 -19.80 9.35
N PRO A 234 10.25 -18.63 9.94
CA PRO A 234 9.83 -18.52 11.33
C PRO A 234 8.47 -19.19 11.59
N GLU A 235 8.26 -19.63 12.82
CA GLU A 235 7.02 -20.27 13.29
C GLU A 235 6.50 -19.59 14.57
N THR A 236 6.52 -18.26 14.58
CA THR A 236 6.15 -17.49 15.77
C THR A 236 4.64 -17.40 15.97
N THR A 237 3.85 -17.69 14.93
CA THR A 237 2.38 -17.73 14.99
C THR A 237 1.84 -19.05 14.47
N THR A 238 0.64 -19.41 14.89
CA THR A 238 -0.04 -20.65 14.41
C THR A 238 -0.21 -20.62 12.89
N LEU A 239 -0.48 -19.48 12.30
CA LEU A 239 -0.62 -19.35 10.84
C LEU A 239 0.73 -19.61 10.15
N GLN A 240 1.81 -19.00 10.64
CA GLN A 240 3.15 -19.27 10.10
C GLN A 240 3.50 -20.76 10.16
N SER A 241 3.30 -21.44 11.29
CA SER A 241 3.58 -22.88 11.41
C SER A 241 2.78 -23.71 10.40
N ARG A 242 1.48 -23.45 10.26
CA ARG A 242 0.62 -24.19 9.32
C ARG A 242 1.00 -23.95 7.87
N VAL A 243 1.21 -22.70 7.49
CA VAL A 243 1.61 -22.33 6.11
C VAL A 243 2.99 -22.90 5.80
N LYS A 244 3.97 -22.80 6.71
CA LYS A 244 5.29 -23.43 6.53
C LYS A 244 5.20 -24.92 6.26
N GLN A 245 4.42 -25.67 7.05
CA GLN A 245 4.23 -27.10 6.83
C GLN A 245 3.62 -27.42 5.46
N HIS A 246 2.65 -26.60 5.03
CA HIS A 246 2.06 -26.71 3.70
C HIS A 246 3.10 -26.50 2.59
N LEU A 247 3.93 -25.45 2.69
CA LEU A 247 5.00 -25.16 1.73
C LEU A 247 6.05 -26.26 1.70
N LEU A 248 6.47 -26.79 2.86
CA LEU A 248 7.41 -27.91 2.96
C LEU A 248 6.87 -29.21 2.35
N SER A 249 5.55 -29.40 2.32
CA SER A 249 4.91 -30.54 1.66
C SER A 249 4.71 -30.34 0.15
N GLY A 250 5.25 -29.27 -0.43
CA GLY A 250 5.13 -28.94 -1.85
C GLY A 250 3.87 -28.14 -2.22
N GLY A 251 3.10 -27.69 -1.24
CA GLY A 251 1.96 -26.79 -1.46
C GLY A 251 2.41 -25.38 -1.79
N LYS A 252 1.48 -24.57 -2.28
CA LYS A 252 1.69 -23.14 -2.61
C LYS A 252 0.58 -22.30 -1.97
N ILE A 253 0.86 -21.03 -1.72
CA ILE A 253 -0.13 -20.00 -1.40
C ILE A 253 0.08 -18.90 -2.43
N GLY A 254 -0.72 -18.91 -3.46
CA GLY A 254 -0.65 -17.94 -4.54
C GLY A 254 -1.39 -16.64 -4.23
N THR A 255 -1.72 -15.87 -5.26
CA THR A 255 -2.58 -14.69 -5.17
C THR A 255 -3.96 -14.99 -5.75
N ALA A 256 -4.93 -14.19 -5.38
CA ALA A 256 -6.25 -14.19 -6.00
C ALA A 256 -6.74 -12.75 -6.19
N MET A 257 -7.45 -12.52 -7.28
CA MET A 257 -8.15 -11.29 -7.55
C MET A 257 -9.63 -11.47 -7.23
N GLY A 258 -10.17 -10.55 -6.43
CA GLY A 258 -11.59 -10.48 -6.12
C GLY A 258 -12.15 -9.11 -6.48
N VAL A 259 -13.46 -9.04 -6.71
CA VAL A 259 -14.17 -7.82 -7.09
C VAL A 259 -15.26 -7.52 -6.09
N LEU A 260 -15.14 -6.39 -5.40
CA LEU A 260 -16.19 -5.82 -4.58
C LEU A 260 -17.05 -4.92 -5.47
N LYS A 261 -18.23 -5.40 -5.84
CA LYS A 261 -19.19 -4.62 -6.61
C LYS A 261 -19.81 -3.53 -5.75
N GLU A 262 -20.03 -2.37 -6.35
CA GLU A 262 -20.88 -1.37 -5.73
C GLU A 262 -22.29 -1.95 -5.66
N THR A 263 -22.81 -2.14 -4.45
CA THR A 263 -24.23 -2.38 -4.26
C THR A 263 -24.92 -1.07 -4.62
N ALA A 264 -25.50 -1.02 -5.84
CA ALA A 264 -26.46 0.01 -6.18
C ALA A 264 -27.46 0.08 -5.00
N GLY A 265 -27.45 1.22 -4.29
CA GLY A 265 -28.27 1.37 -3.08
C GLY A 265 -29.67 0.85 -3.37
N LEU A 266 -30.07 -0.16 -2.63
CA LEU A 266 -31.45 -0.58 -2.54
C LEU A 266 -32.22 0.60 -1.93
N LEU A 267 -32.64 1.54 -2.81
CA LEU A 267 -33.77 2.38 -2.53
C LEU A 267 -34.94 1.41 -2.46
N GLU A 268 -35.25 0.93 -1.25
CA GLU A 268 -36.53 0.31 -1.01
C GLU A 268 -37.60 1.29 -1.49
N PRO A 269 -38.51 0.88 -2.39
CA PRO A 269 -39.63 1.74 -2.76
C PRO A 269 -40.44 1.97 -1.48
N SER A 270 -40.40 3.21 -0.99
CA SER A 270 -41.29 3.68 0.07
C SER A 270 -42.72 3.22 -0.27
N ALA A 271 -43.21 2.26 0.49
CA ALA A 271 -44.61 1.85 0.40
C ALA A 271 -45.46 3.07 0.76
N ALA A 272 -45.96 3.72 -0.28
CA ALA A 272 -47.05 4.68 -0.13
C ALA A 272 -48.27 3.96 0.46
N ARG A 273 -48.68 4.39 1.67
CA ARG A 273 -50.00 4.20 2.20
C ARG A 273 -50.82 5.46 1.97
#